data_bef264db5f06aad8148cd915c83fcbc8
#
_entry.id   bef264db5f06aad8148cd915c83fcbc8
#
_cell.length_a   1.000
_cell.length_b   1.000
_cell.length_c   1.000
_cell.angle_alpha   90.00
_cell.angle_beta   90.00
_cell.angle_gamma   90.00
#
_symmetry.space_group_name_H-M   'P 1'
#
loop_
_entity.id
_entity.type
_entity.pdbx_description
1 polymer ?
#
loop_
_entity_poly.entity_id
_entity_poly.type
_entity_poly.pdbx_seq_one_letter_code
_entity_poly.pdbx_strand_id
1 'polypeptide(L)'
;MPSLDYLVLTHPHADHTGNARAVLRALPVKTLLLPLWQPTADETADWPRHLAELAADSGAEILTAEAGEEFPLGSGKLQILQGGSEDADSVNDASLCTLFTAGDFRFLDTGDAEADAEQRLVDTYGPTLHATLFKAGHHGSYTSNSLTFMQAVRPEAVAVSCGLHNDYGHPHRAALQNYAEVGAEVWRTDLEGSLTFIWQNNTLNVETSADSADFAA
;
A
#
# COMPACT_ATOMS: atom_id res chain seq x y z
N MET A 1 -26.37 1.10 3.21
CA MET A 1 -25.22 1.06 4.14
C MET A 1 -23.95 1.20 3.32
N PRO A 2 -22.92 1.91 3.80
CA PRO A 2 -21.63 1.93 3.12
C PRO A 2 -21.09 0.50 3.00
N SER A 3 -20.46 0.18 1.89
CA SER A 3 -19.85 -1.12 1.62
C SER A 3 -18.54 -0.92 0.88
N LEU A 4 -17.64 -1.89 0.96
CA LEU A 4 -16.41 -1.93 0.20
C LEU A 4 -16.56 -2.91 -0.96
N ASP A 5 -16.15 -2.50 -2.16
CA ASP A 5 -16.05 -3.42 -3.28
C ASP A 5 -14.84 -4.34 -3.09
N TYR A 6 -13.73 -3.79 -2.65
CA TYR A 6 -12.51 -4.53 -2.37
C TYR A 6 -11.90 -4.15 -1.03
N LEU A 7 -11.39 -5.13 -0.31
CA LEU A 7 -10.41 -4.97 0.77
C LEU A 7 -9.13 -5.67 0.31
N VAL A 8 -8.04 -4.94 0.24
CA VAL A 8 -6.75 -5.44 -0.23
C VAL A 8 -5.82 -5.59 0.96
N LEU A 9 -5.25 -6.77 1.15
CA LEU A 9 -4.20 -7.03 2.15
C LEU A 9 -2.90 -7.31 1.39
N THR A 10 -1.90 -6.46 1.60
CA THR A 10 -0.66 -6.51 0.82
C THR A 10 0.24 -7.69 1.20
N HIS A 11 0.36 -7.99 2.50
CA HIS A 11 1.15 -9.09 3.03
C HIS A 11 0.75 -9.40 4.49
N PRO A 12 1.18 -10.54 5.08
CA PRO A 12 0.65 -11.04 6.37
C PRO A 12 1.06 -10.31 7.63
N HIS A 13 1.96 -9.34 7.61
CA HIS A 13 2.41 -8.66 8.83
C HIS A 13 1.25 -7.97 9.56
N ALA A 14 1.34 -7.93 10.89
CA ALA A 14 0.25 -7.50 11.75
C ALA A 14 -0.15 -6.03 11.57
N ASP A 15 0.76 -5.16 11.21
CA ASP A 15 0.51 -3.74 10.92
C ASP A 15 -0.24 -3.52 9.60
N HIS A 16 -0.28 -4.53 8.71
CA HIS A 16 -1.07 -4.52 7.47
C HIS A 16 -2.38 -5.30 7.59
N THR A 17 -2.47 -6.30 8.47
CA THR A 17 -3.62 -7.21 8.54
C THR A 17 -4.38 -7.17 9.85
N GLY A 18 -3.78 -6.64 10.93
CA GLY A 18 -4.32 -6.73 12.29
C GLY A 18 -5.73 -6.16 12.46
N ASN A 19 -6.09 -5.15 11.69
CA ASN A 19 -7.42 -4.55 11.72
C ASN A 19 -8.40 -5.09 10.65
N ALA A 20 -7.98 -6.00 9.77
CA ALA A 20 -8.82 -6.52 8.70
C ALA A 20 -10.14 -7.12 9.22
N ARG A 21 -10.06 -7.88 10.32
CA ARG A 21 -11.24 -8.47 10.98
C ARG A 21 -12.23 -7.41 11.50
N ALA A 22 -11.73 -6.30 12.02
CA ALA A 22 -12.59 -5.21 12.48
C ALA A 22 -13.32 -4.55 11.30
N VAL A 23 -12.64 -4.34 10.18
CA VAL A 23 -13.23 -3.80 8.94
C VAL A 23 -14.31 -4.75 8.41
N LEU A 24 -14.00 -6.05 8.29
CA LEU A 24 -14.92 -7.07 7.80
C LEU A 24 -16.18 -7.23 8.65
N ARG A 25 -16.10 -6.96 9.95
CA ARG A 25 -17.25 -6.95 10.86
C ARG A 25 -18.06 -5.65 10.80
N ALA A 26 -17.42 -4.54 10.51
CA ALA A 26 -18.05 -3.23 10.51
C ALA A 26 -18.75 -2.90 9.18
N LEU A 27 -18.23 -3.40 8.07
CA LEU A 27 -18.67 -3.08 6.72
C LEU A 27 -18.86 -4.35 5.89
N PRO A 28 -19.92 -4.43 5.06
CA PRO A 28 -20.00 -5.43 4.01
C PRO A 28 -18.84 -5.23 3.03
N VAL A 29 -18.04 -6.28 2.83
CA VAL A 29 -16.95 -6.33 1.85
C VAL A 29 -17.34 -7.35 0.79
N LYS A 30 -17.28 -7.00 -0.50
CA LYS A 30 -17.61 -7.93 -1.58
C LYS A 30 -16.45 -8.89 -1.82
N THR A 31 -15.24 -8.35 -1.96
CA THR A 31 -14.06 -9.15 -2.32
C THR A 31 -12.88 -8.78 -1.43
N LEU A 32 -12.22 -9.79 -0.88
CA LEU A 32 -10.95 -9.69 -0.18
C LEU A 32 -9.84 -10.14 -1.14
N LEU A 33 -8.96 -9.21 -1.52
CA LEU A 33 -7.81 -9.49 -2.38
C LEU A 33 -6.58 -9.77 -1.52
N LEU A 34 -5.91 -10.88 -1.80
CA LEU A 34 -4.77 -11.38 -1.05
C LEU A 34 -3.58 -11.63 -1.97
N PRO A 35 -2.34 -11.52 -1.46
CA PRO A 35 -1.16 -11.96 -2.20
C PRO A 35 -1.12 -13.49 -2.31
N LEU A 36 -0.48 -14.00 -3.34
CA LEU A 36 0.01 -15.37 -3.37
C LEU A 36 1.14 -15.47 -2.35
N TRP A 37 0.90 -16.21 -1.28
CA TRP A 37 1.86 -16.38 -0.19
C TRP A 37 1.74 -17.76 0.43
N GLN A 38 2.88 -18.43 0.62
CA GLN A 38 2.95 -19.62 1.44
C GLN A 38 3.74 -19.34 2.72
N PRO A 39 3.21 -19.69 3.91
CA PRO A 39 3.91 -19.45 5.16
C PRO A 39 5.20 -20.27 5.18
N THR A 40 6.34 -19.60 5.23
CA THR A 40 7.65 -20.27 5.18
C THR A 40 8.34 -20.39 6.53
N ALA A 41 7.95 -19.67 7.57
CA ALA A 41 8.54 -19.76 8.90
C ALA A 41 7.76 -18.98 9.95
N ASP A 42 8.16 -19.06 11.17
CA ASP A 42 7.54 -18.72 12.45
C ASP A 42 6.68 -17.44 12.51
N GLU A 43 7.00 -16.40 11.77
CA GLU A 43 6.30 -15.09 11.88
C GLU A 43 4.90 -15.07 11.25
N THR A 44 4.63 -15.96 10.28
CA THR A 44 3.34 -16.01 9.56
C THR A 44 2.69 -17.39 9.59
N ALA A 45 3.16 -18.28 10.46
CA ALA A 45 2.64 -19.65 10.59
C ALA A 45 1.11 -19.69 10.85
N ASP A 46 0.57 -18.68 11.50
CA ASP A 46 -0.87 -18.54 11.78
C ASP A 46 -1.69 -17.95 10.63
N TRP A 47 -1.05 -17.50 9.54
CA TRP A 47 -1.72 -16.81 8.43
C TRP A 47 -2.85 -17.63 7.78
N PRO A 48 -2.69 -18.95 7.48
CA PRO A 48 -3.78 -19.76 6.93
C PRO A 48 -4.99 -19.83 7.86
N ARG A 49 -4.76 -19.93 9.17
CA ARG A 49 -5.83 -19.91 10.17
C ARG A 49 -6.52 -18.55 10.20
N HIS A 50 -5.75 -17.47 10.20
CA HIS A 50 -6.25 -16.11 10.18
C HIS A 50 -7.12 -15.85 8.94
N LEU A 51 -6.69 -16.28 7.76
CA LEU A 51 -7.47 -16.19 6.53
C LEU A 51 -8.79 -16.98 6.62
N ALA A 52 -8.76 -18.19 7.17
CA ALA A 52 -9.97 -19.01 7.34
C ALA A 52 -10.97 -18.32 8.30
N GLU A 53 -10.49 -17.68 9.34
CA GLU A 53 -11.32 -16.89 10.27
C GLU A 53 -11.91 -15.65 9.59
N LEU A 54 -11.12 -14.92 8.79
CA LEU A 54 -11.59 -13.77 8.01
C LEU A 54 -12.68 -14.20 7.02
N ALA A 55 -12.47 -15.31 6.31
CA ALA A 55 -13.44 -15.88 5.38
C ALA A 55 -14.76 -16.23 6.05
N ALA A 56 -14.69 -16.90 7.19
CA ALA A 56 -15.88 -17.32 7.94
C ALA A 56 -16.69 -16.15 8.49
N ASP A 57 -16.00 -15.06 8.87
CA ASP A 57 -16.63 -13.90 9.51
C ASP A 57 -17.25 -12.92 8.51
N SER A 58 -16.81 -12.88 7.27
CA SER A 58 -17.13 -11.78 6.35
C SER A 58 -18.20 -12.07 5.31
N GLY A 59 -18.30 -13.32 4.85
CA GLY A 59 -19.06 -13.66 3.64
C GLY A 59 -18.50 -13.01 2.36
N ALA A 60 -17.31 -12.40 2.41
CA ALA A 60 -16.61 -11.85 1.25
C ALA A 60 -16.07 -12.98 0.36
N GLU A 61 -16.05 -12.76 -0.94
CA GLU A 61 -15.28 -13.60 -1.85
C GLU A 61 -13.78 -13.38 -1.60
N ILE A 62 -13.02 -14.47 -1.44
CA ILE A 62 -11.56 -14.38 -1.26
C ILE A 62 -10.90 -14.74 -2.59
N LEU A 63 -10.08 -13.81 -3.10
CA LEU A 63 -9.31 -14.00 -4.31
C LEU A 63 -7.82 -13.80 -4.02
N THR A 64 -7.01 -14.73 -4.48
CA THR A 64 -5.57 -14.56 -4.61
C THR A 64 -5.32 -13.81 -5.92
N ALA A 65 -4.74 -12.62 -5.83
CA ALA A 65 -4.54 -11.76 -6.99
C ALA A 65 -3.23 -12.08 -7.70
N GLU A 66 -3.27 -12.16 -9.03
CA GLU A 66 -2.11 -12.44 -9.87
C GLU A 66 -1.64 -11.18 -10.62
N ALA A 67 -0.34 -11.11 -10.91
CA ALA A 67 0.22 -10.00 -11.69
C ALA A 67 -0.45 -9.89 -13.06
N GLY A 68 -0.83 -8.68 -13.44
CA GLY A 68 -1.52 -8.37 -14.70
C GLY A 68 -3.04 -8.38 -14.61
N GLU A 69 -3.64 -8.88 -13.53
CA GLU A 69 -5.09 -8.79 -13.34
C GLU A 69 -5.55 -7.34 -13.12
N GLU A 70 -6.78 -7.05 -13.53
CA GLU A 70 -7.40 -5.75 -13.39
C GLU A 70 -8.80 -5.89 -12.78
N PHE A 71 -9.08 -5.08 -11.77
CA PHE A 71 -10.36 -5.05 -11.06
C PHE A 71 -11.04 -3.70 -11.28
N PRO A 72 -12.29 -3.64 -11.77
CA PRO A 72 -13.00 -2.38 -11.93
C PRO A 72 -13.30 -1.74 -10.58
N LEU A 73 -13.05 -0.43 -10.46
CA LEU A 73 -13.30 0.33 -9.23
C LEU A 73 -13.86 1.72 -9.57
N GLY A 74 -15.17 1.88 -9.47
CA GLY A 74 -15.88 3.09 -9.89
C GLY A 74 -15.68 3.36 -11.38
N SER A 75 -15.18 4.55 -11.72
CA SER A 75 -14.80 4.93 -13.11
C SER A 75 -13.37 4.56 -13.48
N GLY A 76 -12.64 3.96 -12.54
CA GLY A 76 -11.25 3.56 -12.68
C GLY A 76 -11.07 2.05 -12.59
N LYS A 77 -9.81 1.65 -12.41
CA LYS A 77 -9.42 0.25 -12.23
C LYS A 77 -8.24 0.13 -11.27
N LEU A 78 -8.21 -0.98 -10.56
CA LEU A 78 -7.08 -1.43 -9.78
C LEU A 78 -6.33 -2.50 -10.59
N GLN A 79 -5.08 -2.26 -10.93
CA GLN A 79 -4.21 -3.20 -11.61
C GLN A 79 -3.26 -3.84 -10.59
N ILE A 80 -3.09 -5.15 -10.68
CA ILE A 80 -2.10 -5.89 -9.89
C ILE A 80 -0.78 -5.87 -10.67
N LEU A 81 0.23 -5.25 -10.07
CA LEU A 81 1.58 -5.20 -10.64
C LEU A 81 2.41 -6.40 -10.19
N GLN A 82 2.23 -6.83 -8.93
CA GLN A 82 2.82 -8.03 -8.35
C GLN A 82 1.78 -8.71 -7.47
N GLY A 83 1.49 -9.97 -7.71
CA GLY A 83 0.48 -10.77 -7.00
C GLY A 83 1.01 -11.51 -5.77
N GLY A 84 2.20 -11.15 -5.29
CA GLY A 84 2.93 -11.95 -4.31
C GLY A 84 3.86 -12.95 -4.99
N SER A 85 4.55 -13.78 -4.19
CA SER A 85 5.43 -14.83 -4.69
C SER A 85 5.60 -15.92 -3.63
N GLU A 86 5.51 -17.17 -4.06
CA GLU A 86 5.83 -18.32 -3.21
C GLU A 86 7.34 -18.45 -2.96
N ASP A 87 8.15 -17.91 -3.88
CA ASP A 87 9.61 -17.95 -3.87
C ASP A 87 10.25 -16.63 -3.40
N ALA A 88 9.45 -15.73 -2.77
CA ALA A 88 10.00 -14.49 -2.26
C ALA A 88 10.98 -14.74 -1.11
N ASP A 89 12.11 -14.06 -1.13
CA ASP A 89 13.14 -14.17 -0.09
C ASP A 89 12.66 -13.66 1.27
N SER A 90 11.63 -12.79 1.26
CA SER A 90 11.02 -12.24 2.47
C SER A 90 9.51 -12.08 2.32
N VAL A 91 8.81 -12.00 3.47
CA VAL A 91 7.38 -11.69 3.55
C VAL A 91 7.09 -10.33 2.90
N ASN A 92 7.97 -9.37 3.09
CA ASN A 92 7.86 -8.03 2.50
C ASN A 92 7.91 -8.08 0.98
N ASP A 93 8.84 -8.82 0.40
CA ASP A 93 8.99 -8.97 -1.06
C ASP A 93 7.85 -9.75 -1.72
N ALA A 94 7.06 -10.48 -0.93
CA ALA A 94 5.81 -11.09 -1.35
C ALA A 94 4.62 -10.12 -1.32
N SER A 95 4.81 -8.84 -1.06
CA SER A 95 3.73 -7.84 -1.02
C SER A 95 2.96 -7.79 -2.34
N LEU A 96 1.63 -7.73 -2.23
CA LEU A 96 0.75 -7.39 -3.33
C LEU A 96 0.97 -5.92 -3.70
N CYS A 97 1.49 -5.68 -4.92
CA CYS A 97 1.72 -4.33 -5.42
C CYS A 97 0.60 -3.94 -6.38
N THR A 98 0.01 -2.77 -6.17
CA THR A 98 -1.17 -2.33 -6.91
C THR A 98 -1.02 -0.94 -7.48
N LEU A 99 -1.63 -0.71 -8.65
CA LEU A 99 -1.77 0.60 -9.27
C LEU A 99 -3.23 0.88 -9.55
N PHE A 100 -3.81 1.82 -8.84
CA PHE A 100 -5.14 2.34 -9.13
C PHE A 100 -5.05 3.47 -10.15
N THR A 101 -5.93 3.46 -11.15
CA THR A 101 -6.02 4.52 -12.17
C THR A 101 -7.46 4.98 -12.36
N ALA A 102 -7.68 6.30 -12.38
CA ALA A 102 -8.96 6.91 -12.69
C ALA A 102 -8.76 8.23 -13.48
N GLY A 103 -8.98 8.19 -14.79
CA GLY A 103 -8.56 9.28 -15.67
C GLY A 103 -7.04 9.50 -15.58
N ASP A 104 -6.62 10.72 -15.25
CA ASP A 104 -5.21 11.08 -15.12
C ASP A 104 -4.65 10.79 -13.72
N PHE A 105 -5.50 10.46 -12.74
CA PHE A 105 -5.07 10.09 -11.39
C PHE A 105 -4.50 8.68 -11.35
N ARG A 106 -3.36 8.54 -10.67
CA ARG A 106 -2.66 7.27 -10.50
C ARG A 106 -2.17 7.14 -9.06
N PHE A 107 -2.57 6.07 -8.38
CA PHE A 107 -2.15 5.77 -7.02
C PHE A 107 -1.43 4.43 -6.99
N LEU A 108 -0.16 4.45 -6.57
CA LEU A 108 0.69 3.27 -6.44
C LEU A 108 0.84 2.90 -4.96
N ASP A 109 0.60 1.63 -4.64
CA ASP A 109 0.89 1.02 -3.35
C ASP A 109 1.69 -0.27 -3.58
N THR A 110 2.86 -0.38 -2.96
CA THR A 110 3.75 -1.54 -3.04
C THR A 110 3.83 -2.34 -1.75
N GLY A 111 2.93 -2.05 -0.79
CA GLY A 111 3.02 -2.66 0.54
C GLY A 111 4.40 -2.38 1.15
N ASP A 112 5.08 -3.45 1.54
CA ASP A 112 6.43 -3.39 2.11
C ASP A 112 7.49 -4.01 1.20
N ALA A 113 7.19 -4.13 -0.11
CA ALA A 113 8.15 -4.59 -1.11
C ALA A 113 9.49 -3.85 -0.99
N GLU A 114 10.57 -4.62 -0.97
CA GLU A 114 11.92 -4.11 -0.79
C GLU A 114 12.66 -3.93 -2.13
N ALA A 115 13.93 -3.58 -2.09
CA ALA A 115 14.70 -3.16 -3.27
C ALA A 115 14.70 -4.19 -4.42
N ASP A 116 14.71 -5.48 -4.14
CA ASP A 116 14.69 -6.53 -5.16
C ASP A 116 13.33 -6.62 -5.86
N ALA A 117 12.23 -6.48 -5.11
CA ALA A 117 10.89 -6.39 -5.68
C ALA A 117 10.70 -5.09 -6.47
N GLU A 118 11.17 -3.95 -5.95
CA GLU A 118 11.17 -2.68 -6.67
C GLU A 118 11.94 -2.78 -8.00
N GLN A 119 13.10 -3.43 -8.02
CA GLN A 119 13.87 -3.62 -9.26
C GLN A 119 13.09 -4.46 -10.26
N ARG A 120 12.43 -5.55 -9.84
CA ARG A 120 11.56 -6.35 -10.72
C ARG A 120 10.41 -5.53 -11.30
N LEU A 121 9.80 -4.65 -10.49
CA LEU A 121 8.75 -3.73 -10.97
C LEU A 121 9.30 -2.75 -12.02
N VAL A 122 10.49 -2.18 -11.79
CA VAL A 122 11.15 -1.27 -12.75
C VAL A 122 11.46 -1.99 -14.05
N ASP A 123 12.03 -3.19 -13.98
CA ASP A 123 12.41 -3.98 -15.17
C ASP A 123 11.16 -4.38 -15.99
N THR A 124 10.04 -4.64 -15.32
CA THR A 124 8.80 -5.08 -15.97
C THR A 124 8.00 -3.93 -16.55
N TYR A 125 7.83 -2.85 -15.77
CA TYR A 125 6.88 -1.77 -16.08
C TYR A 125 7.56 -0.46 -16.48
N GLY A 126 8.81 -0.23 -16.03
CA GLY A 126 9.57 0.98 -16.36
C GLY A 126 8.77 2.27 -16.13
N PRO A 127 8.73 3.19 -17.12
CA PRO A 127 8.02 4.47 -16.97
C PRO A 127 6.50 4.36 -16.75
N THR A 128 5.90 3.20 -16.98
CA THR A 128 4.46 3.00 -16.74
C THR A 128 4.13 2.91 -15.24
N LEU A 129 5.14 2.83 -14.36
CA LEU A 129 5.00 2.95 -12.91
C LEU A 129 4.64 4.37 -12.46
N HIS A 130 4.75 5.39 -13.33
CA HIS A 130 4.45 6.76 -12.96
C HIS A 130 3.14 6.86 -12.16
N ALA A 131 3.18 7.59 -11.04
CA ALA A 131 2.04 7.77 -10.16
C ALA A 131 1.88 9.24 -9.74
N THR A 132 0.64 9.70 -9.55
CA THR A 132 0.33 10.99 -8.94
C THR A 132 0.59 10.92 -7.43
N LEU A 133 0.13 9.84 -6.81
CA LEU A 133 0.30 9.56 -5.39
C LEU A 133 0.99 8.21 -5.21
N PHE A 134 1.99 8.16 -4.36
CA PHE A 134 2.67 6.92 -3.94
C PHE A 134 2.55 6.75 -2.42
N LYS A 135 2.04 5.61 -1.96
CA LYS A 135 2.21 5.21 -0.57
C LYS A 135 3.65 4.74 -0.39
N ALA A 136 4.39 5.39 0.49
CA ALA A 136 5.77 5.03 0.79
C ALA A 136 5.90 3.53 1.08
N GLY A 137 6.74 2.83 0.33
CA GLY A 137 7.02 1.42 0.55
C GLY A 137 7.61 1.21 1.94
N HIS A 138 7.16 0.18 2.64
CA HIS A 138 7.66 -0.21 3.96
C HIS A 138 7.78 0.98 4.91
N HIS A 139 6.72 1.80 4.98
CA HIS A 139 6.60 3.00 5.84
C HIS A 139 7.73 4.03 5.68
N GLY A 140 8.41 4.03 4.54
CA GLY A 140 9.59 4.85 4.30
C GLY A 140 10.89 4.21 4.82
N SER A 141 10.97 2.88 4.86
CA SER A 141 12.21 2.15 5.17
C SER A 141 13.31 2.44 4.14
N TYR A 142 14.56 2.33 4.58
CA TYR A 142 15.73 2.37 3.69
C TYR A 142 15.89 1.09 2.86
N THR A 143 15.22 0.00 3.21
CA THR A 143 15.21 -1.25 2.44
C THR A 143 14.34 -1.15 1.19
N SER A 144 13.46 -0.15 1.17
CA SER A 144 12.56 0.19 0.07
C SER A 144 12.80 1.62 -0.42
N ASN A 145 12.00 2.08 -1.37
CA ASN A 145 12.05 3.46 -1.89
C ASN A 145 13.39 3.81 -2.56
N SER A 146 13.98 2.83 -3.25
CA SER A 146 15.26 2.99 -3.95
C SER A 146 15.20 4.15 -4.95
N LEU A 147 16.32 4.84 -5.18
CA LEU A 147 16.35 5.97 -6.11
C LEU A 147 15.95 5.55 -7.52
N THR A 148 16.36 4.37 -7.98
CA THR A 148 15.98 3.84 -9.29
C THR A 148 14.47 3.68 -9.42
N PHE A 149 13.83 3.12 -8.39
CA PHE A 149 12.38 2.97 -8.33
C PHE A 149 11.69 4.33 -8.29
N MET A 150 12.12 5.24 -7.43
CA MET A 150 11.56 6.59 -7.34
C MET A 150 11.68 7.38 -8.64
N GLN A 151 12.77 7.19 -9.40
CA GLN A 151 12.96 7.80 -10.73
C GLN A 151 12.01 7.20 -11.79
N ALA A 152 11.58 5.96 -11.65
CA ALA A 152 10.56 5.35 -12.51
C ALA A 152 9.16 5.82 -12.14
N VAL A 153 8.84 5.87 -10.84
CA VAL A 153 7.52 6.28 -10.32
C VAL A 153 7.29 7.79 -10.45
N ARG A 154 8.27 8.62 -10.11
CA ARG A 154 8.21 10.10 -10.12
C ARG A 154 6.88 10.65 -9.58
N PRO A 155 6.52 10.35 -8.33
CA PRO A 155 5.24 10.76 -7.78
C PRO A 155 5.21 12.29 -7.55
N GLU A 156 4.01 12.88 -7.67
CA GLU A 156 3.79 14.28 -7.25
C GLU A 156 3.80 14.35 -5.72
N ALA A 157 3.17 13.37 -5.06
CA ALA A 157 3.13 13.27 -3.60
C ALA A 157 3.44 11.84 -3.13
N VAL A 158 4.07 11.78 -1.95
CA VAL A 158 4.34 10.54 -1.21
C VAL A 158 3.62 10.60 0.14
N ALA A 159 2.77 9.60 0.40
CA ALA A 159 2.10 9.40 1.69
C ALA A 159 2.90 8.43 2.55
N VAL A 160 3.45 8.89 3.66
CA VAL A 160 4.18 8.05 4.61
C VAL A 160 3.28 7.75 5.80
N SER A 161 2.89 6.48 5.95
CA SER A 161 2.12 5.99 7.10
C SER A 161 3.09 5.44 8.15
N CYS A 162 3.31 6.17 9.23
CA CYS A 162 4.16 5.72 10.34
C CYS A 162 3.70 6.38 11.66
N GLY A 163 4.06 5.78 12.77
CA GLY A 163 3.77 6.32 14.10
C GLY A 163 4.80 7.34 14.55
N LEU A 164 4.37 8.32 15.35
CA LEU A 164 5.28 9.23 16.02
C LEU A 164 6.19 8.44 16.99
N HIS A 165 7.50 8.66 16.91
CA HIS A 165 8.51 7.96 17.72
C HIS A 165 8.44 6.43 17.58
N ASN A 166 8.13 5.91 16.37
CA ASN A 166 8.12 4.48 16.12
C ASN A 166 9.52 3.85 16.33
N ASP A 167 9.54 2.61 16.80
CA ASP A 167 10.76 1.89 17.17
C ASP A 167 11.69 1.60 15.98
N TYR A 168 11.16 1.66 14.75
CA TYR A 168 11.92 1.40 13.52
C TYR A 168 12.67 2.62 13.00
N GLY A 169 12.33 3.83 13.48
CA GLY A 169 12.89 5.08 13.00
C GLY A 169 12.38 5.53 11.63
N HIS A 170 11.23 4.99 11.21
CA HIS A 170 10.59 5.38 9.95
C HIS A 170 9.97 6.80 10.00
N PRO A 171 9.99 7.55 8.89
CA PRO A 171 10.71 7.24 7.65
C PRO A 171 12.21 7.48 7.79
N HIS A 172 13.01 6.61 7.19
CA HIS A 172 14.45 6.75 7.19
C HIS A 172 14.92 7.92 6.30
N ARG A 173 16.04 8.52 6.70
CA ARG A 173 16.63 9.65 5.98
C ARG A 173 16.92 9.32 4.51
N ALA A 174 17.34 8.09 4.20
CA ALA A 174 17.63 7.67 2.84
C ALA A 174 16.37 7.73 1.94
N ALA A 175 15.24 7.24 2.43
CA ALA A 175 13.97 7.32 1.70
C ALA A 175 13.55 8.78 1.47
N LEU A 176 13.61 9.63 2.52
CA LEU A 176 13.31 11.07 2.40
C LEU A 176 14.22 11.79 1.39
N GLN A 177 15.49 11.42 1.31
CA GLN A 177 16.43 11.96 0.31
C GLN A 177 16.02 11.55 -1.10
N ASN A 178 15.60 10.29 -1.31
CA ASN A 178 15.17 9.80 -2.62
C ASN A 178 13.87 10.46 -3.08
N TYR A 179 12.92 10.74 -2.17
CA TYR A 179 11.70 11.51 -2.48
C TYR A 179 12.05 12.95 -2.91
N ALA A 180 12.96 13.61 -2.17
CA ALA A 180 13.39 14.95 -2.51
C ALA A 180 14.13 15.00 -3.86
N GLU A 181 14.94 13.99 -4.18
CA GLU A 181 15.68 13.91 -5.44
C GLU A 181 14.76 13.86 -6.67
N VAL A 182 13.58 13.24 -6.54
CA VAL A 182 12.57 13.20 -7.60
C VAL A 182 11.58 14.36 -7.55
N GLY A 183 11.71 15.25 -6.56
CA GLY A 183 10.85 16.44 -6.40
C GLY A 183 9.47 16.14 -5.85
N ALA A 184 9.28 15.01 -5.18
CA ALA A 184 7.99 14.64 -4.59
C ALA A 184 7.69 15.42 -3.31
N GLU A 185 6.44 15.85 -3.14
CA GLU A 185 5.94 16.39 -1.88
C GLU A 185 5.70 15.24 -0.88
N VAL A 186 6.13 15.39 0.37
CA VAL A 186 6.06 14.30 1.37
C VAL A 186 5.09 14.67 2.48
N TRP A 187 4.08 13.82 2.69
CA TRP A 187 3.06 13.91 3.72
C TRP A 187 3.19 12.75 4.70
N ARG A 188 3.20 13.04 6.02
CA ARG A 188 3.56 12.06 7.05
C ARG A 188 2.50 12.01 8.14
N THR A 189 1.98 10.81 8.43
CA THR A 189 0.97 10.63 9.49
C THR A 189 1.50 10.91 10.89
N ASP A 190 2.79 10.73 11.14
CA ASP A 190 3.41 11.01 12.44
C ASP A 190 3.55 12.52 12.75
N LEU A 191 3.50 13.38 11.73
CA LEU A 191 3.58 14.84 11.89
C LEU A 191 2.23 15.52 11.68
N GLU A 192 1.41 15.02 10.76
CA GLU A 192 0.20 15.68 10.24
C GLU A 192 -1.09 14.95 10.63
N GLY A 193 -0.96 13.81 11.34
CA GLY A 193 -2.12 13.00 11.72
C GLY A 193 -2.74 12.26 10.54
N SER A 194 -4.06 12.23 10.43
CA SER A 194 -4.74 11.60 9.31
C SER A 194 -4.55 12.43 8.05
N LEU A 195 -4.26 11.75 6.93
CA LEU A 195 -4.09 12.36 5.62
C LEU A 195 -5.27 11.97 4.72
N THR A 196 -5.91 12.96 4.10
CA THR A 196 -6.95 12.75 3.10
C THR A 196 -6.50 13.36 1.79
N PHE A 197 -6.32 12.52 0.77
CA PHE A 197 -5.94 12.94 -0.58
C PHE A 197 -7.18 13.03 -1.47
N ILE A 198 -7.39 14.19 -2.07
CA ILE A 198 -8.56 14.49 -2.90
C ILE A 198 -8.09 14.89 -4.29
N TRP A 199 -8.41 14.05 -5.29
CA TRP A 199 -8.17 14.35 -6.69
C TRP A 199 -9.38 15.04 -7.31
N GLN A 200 -9.24 16.29 -7.70
CA GLN A 200 -10.30 17.06 -8.32
C GLN A 200 -9.73 18.07 -9.32
N ASN A 201 -10.34 18.19 -10.50
CA ASN A 201 -9.94 19.14 -11.54
C ASN A 201 -8.43 19.01 -11.91
N ASN A 202 -7.94 17.79 -12.02
CA ASN A 202 -6.54 17.47 -12.30
C ASN A 202 -5.56 18.07 -11.26
N THR A 203 -5.99 18.18 -10.02
CA THR A 203 -5.17 18.67 -8.91
C THR A 203 -5.32 17.73 -7.72
N LEU A 204 -4.20 17.38 -7.11
CA LEU A 204 -4.16 16.64 -5.86
C LEU A 204 -4.21 17.65 -4.70
N ASN A 205 -5.25 17.58 -3.89
CA ASN A 205 -5.37 18.36 -2.66
C ASN A 205 -5.18 17.42 -1.47
N VAL A 206 -4.58 17.93 -0.40
CA VAL A 206 -4.33 17.17 0.82
C VAL A 206 -4.96 17.91 2.00
N GLU A 207 -5.75 17.20 2.78
CA GLU A 207 -6.29 17.68 4.06
C GLU A 207 -5.65 16.86 5.18
N THR A 208 -5.24 17.52 6.25
CA THR A 208 -4.61 16.87 7.40
C THR A 208 -5.48 17.06 8.65
N SER A 209 -5.41 16.12 9.59
CA SER A 209 -6.12 16.32 10.86
C SER A 209 -5.36 17.26 11.80
N ALA A 210 -4.09 17.55 11.56
CA ALA A 210 -3.35 18.58 12.28
C ALA A 210 -3.88 20.00 12.00
N ASP A 211 -4.49 20.20 10.83
CA ASP A 211 -5.13 21.47 10.46
C ASP A 211 -6.52 21.65 11.13
N SER A 212 -7.13 20.56 11.61
CA SER A 212 -8.36 20.63 12.38
C SER A 212 -8.01 20.86 13.86
N ALA A 213 -8.56 21.92 14.46
CA ALA A 213 -8.29 22.37 15.85
C ALA A 213 -8.62 21.32 16.96
N ASP A 214 -8.86 20.08 16.61
CA ASP A 214 -9.29 19.00 17.50
C ASP A 214 -8.13 18.11 18.04
N PHE A 215 -6.87 18.38 17.69
CA PHE A 215 -5.71 17.65 18.20
C PHE A 215 -5.04 18.26 19.44
N ALA A 216 -5.66 19.26 20.08
CA ALA A 216 -5.18 19.87 21.30
C ALA A 216 -5.98 19.34 22.52
N ALA A 217 -5.74 18.09 22.93
CA ALA A 217 -6.15 17.56 24.23
C ALA A 217 -5.25 16.42 24.68
#